data_076a050d14a9a338775fb2aa7bafe6ab
#
_entry.id   076a050d14a9a338775fb2aa7bafe6ab
#
_cell.length_a   1.000
_cell.length_b   1.000
_cell.length_c   1.000
_cell.angle_alpha   90.00
_cell.angle_beta   90.00
_cell.angle_gamma   90.00
#
_symmetry.space_group_name_H-M   'P 1'
#
loop_
_entity.id
_entity.type
_entity.pdbx_description
1 polymer ?
#
loop_
_entity_poly.entity_id
_entity_poly.type
_entity_poly.pdbx_seq_one_letter_code
_entity_poly.pdbx_strand_id
1 'polypeptide(L)'
;ALSPYKIAGRPGGAEADQAIKTVDAEVHRAGGELIEAQVTAQHRLFAVAELAGGPLQIAASSVGATELTGPHEVRLVGAELDQLKAVRPTAGYLVEWDLPADLDMESYLSRKKANAPKYAEVPEVSFLRTYVRVDMDKCLCFYDAPDEDAVRRARVAVQTPIDRLYGLESGGQ
;
A
#
# COMPACT_ATOMS: atom_id res chain seq x y z
N ALA A 1 -12.16 -3.70 8.87
CA ALA A 1 -10.84 -3.07 9.05
C ALA A 1 -9.87 -3.55 7.97
N LEU A 2 -9.04 -2.64 7.48
CA LEU A 2 -7.98 -2.96 6.53
C LEU A 2 -6.64 -2.91 7.26
N SER A 3 -5.88 -3.98 7.14
CA SER A 3 -4.58 -4.05 7.81
C SER A 3 -3.47 -4.28 6.79
N PRO A 4 -2.52 -3.34 6.64
CA PRO A 4 -1.38 -3.57 5.78
C PRO A 4 -0.31 -4.38 6.49
N TYR A 5 0.33 -5.25 5.74
CA TYR A 5 1.51 -5.98 6.16
C TYR A 5 2.71 -5.52 5.37
N LYS A 6 3.80 -5.28 6.07
CA LYS A 6 5.08 -5.06 5.44
C LYS A 6 5.98 -6.23 5.77
N ILE A 7 6.33 -7.00 4.77
CA ILE A 7 7.26 -8.10 4.91
C ILE A 7 8.56 -7.69 4.24
N ALA A 8 9.60 -7.47 5.03
CA ALA A 8 10.94 -7.23 4.51
C ALA A 8 11.69 -8.56 4.47
N GLY A 9 12.09 -8.97 3.28
CA GLY A 9 12.80 -10.23 3.07
C GLY A 9 13.43 -10.22 1.68
N ARG A 10 13.83 -11.37 1.20
CA ARG A 10 14.25 -11.55 -0.19
C ARG A 10 13.21 -12.33 -0.96
N PRO A 11 12.02 -11.78 -1.27
CA PRO A 11 11.15 -12.46 -2.20
C PRO A 11 11.66 -12.22 -3.61
N GLY A 12 12.20 -13.22 -4.24
CA GLY A 12 12.56 -13.20 -5.65
C GLY A 12 11.69 -14.21 -6.37
N GLY A 13 10.83 -13.78 -7.29
CA GLY A 13 10.02 -14.68 -8.11
C GLY A 13 9.17 -15.66 -7.30
N ALA A 14 9.59 -16.94 -7.27
CA ALA A 14 8.84 -18.01 -6.60
C ALA A 14 8.72 -17.80 -5.08
N GLU A 15 9.71 -17.18 -4.45
CA GLU A 15 9.68 -16.90 -3.01
C GLU A 15 8.62 -15.85 -2.68
N ALA A 16 8.48 -14.81 -3.53
CA ALA A 16 7.45 -13.80 -3.38
C ALA A 16 6.06 -14.41 -3.53
N ASP A 17 5.86 -15.26 -4.53
CA ASP A 17 4.59 -15.95 -4.75
C ASP A 17 4.23 -16.83 -3.56
N GLN A 18 5.20 -17.55 -3.00
CA GLN A 18 4.98 -18.40 -1.83
C GLN A 18 4.62 -17.56 -0.60
N ALA A 19 5.29 -16.43 -0.39
CA ALA A 19 4.99 -15.53 0.71
C ALA A 19 3.56 -14.98 0.60
N ILE A 20 3.15 -14.58 -0.60
CA ILE A 20 1.79 -14.10 -0.87
C ILE A 20 0.76 -15.19 -0.58
N LYS A 21 1.01 -16.42 -1.01
CA LYS A 21 0.10 -17.56 -0.75
C LYS A 21 -0.04 -17.84 0.74
N THR A 22 1.06 -17.75 1.49
CA THR A 22 1.06 -17.97 2.93
C THR A 22 0.26 -16.86 3.64
N VAL A 23 0.47 -15.60 3.28
CA VAL A 23 -0.29 -14.49 3.84
C VAL A 23 -1.79 -14.65 3.53
N ASP A 24 -2.12 -14.99 2.29
CA ASP A 24 -3.50 -15.20 1.86
C ASP A 24 -4.18 -16.32 2.69
N ALA A 25 -3.48 -17.44 2.89
CA ALA A 25 -4.00 -18.55 3.70
C ALA A 25 -4.23 -18.12 5.15
N GLU A 26 -3.31 -17.37 5.76
CA GLU A 26 -3.46 -16.91 7.14
C GLU A 26 -4.60 -15.91 7.28
N VAL A 27 -4.77 -15.01 6.30
CA VAL A 27 -5.87 -14.04 6.25
C VAL A 27 -7.22 -14.80 6.17
N HIS A 28 -7.31 -15.81 5.29
CA HIS A 28 -8.51 -16.63 5.18
C HIS A 28 -8.81 -17.40 6.47
N ARG A 29 -7.79 -17.94 7.11
CA ARG A 29 -7.94 -18.64 8.39
C ARG A 29 -8.47 -17.73 9.48
N ALA A 30 -8.13 -16.43 9.44
CA ALA A 30 -8.63 -15.42 10.37
C ALA A 30 -10.02 -14.90 10.00
N GLY A 31 -10.65 -15.43 8.96
CA GLY A 31 -11.96 -15.02 8.49
C GLY A 31 -11.96 -13.75 7.63
N GLY A 32 -10.80 -13.39 7.08
CA GLY A 32 -10.64 -12.19 6.27
C GLY A 32 -10.47 -12.50 4.78
N GLU A 33 -10.15 -11.45 4.04
CA GLU A 33 -9.90 -11.52 2.61
C GLU A 33 -8.68 -10.66 2.26
N LEU A 34 -7.73 -11.22 1.50
CA LEU A 34 -6.59 -10.46 0.99
C LEU A 34 -7.06 -9.54 -0.14
N ILE A 35 -6.85 -8.24 0.02
CA ILE A 35 -7.26 -7.24 -0.97
C ILE A 35 -6.19 -7.09 -2.04
N GLU A 36 -4.94 -6.91 -1.64
CA GLU A 36 -3.81 -6.81 -2.57
C GLU A 36 -2.50 -7.17 -1.88
N ALA A 37 -1.55 -7.59 -2.69
CA ALA A 37 -0.18 -7.82 -2.28
C ALA A 37 0.75 -7.27 -3.36
N GLN A 38 1.65 -6.37 -2.99
CA GLN A 38 2.57 -5.72 -3.92
C GLN A 38 4.02 -5.99 -3.49
N VAL A 39 4.85 -6.37 -4.45
CA VAL A 39 6.26 -6.65 -4.22
C VAL A 39 7.08 -5.53 -4.83
N THR A 40 8.00 -4.97 -4.05
CA THR A 40 8.87 -3.89 -4.53
C THR A 40 10.14 -4.47 -5.17
N ALA A 41 10.81 -3.64 -5.99
CA ALA A 41 12.11 -3.96 -6.55
C ALA A 41 13.18 -4.16 -5.48
N GLN A 42 12.95 -3.66 -4.25
CA GLN A 42 13.84 -3.83 -3.10
C GLN A 42 13.46 -5.06 -2.25
N HIS A 43 12.68 -5.98 -2.80
CA HIS A 43 12.27 -7.23 -2.14
C HIS A 43 11.44 -7.02 -0.86
N ARG A 44 10.57 -6.02 -0.86
CA ARG A 44 9.58 -5.82 0.19
C ARG A 44 8.21 -6.22 -0.31
N LEU A 45 7.44 -6.84 0.57
CA LEU A 45 6.05 -7.20 0.28
C LEU A 45 5.13 -6.34 1.14
N PHE A 46 4.20 -5.66 0.49
CA PHE A 46 3.11 -4.93 1.15
C PHE A 46 1.82 -5.67 0.88
N ALA A 47 1.15 -6.10 1.93
CA ALA A 47 -0.13 -6.79 1.82
C ALA A 47 -1.21 -6.02 2.56
N VAL A 48 -2.39 -5.92 1.95
CA VAL A 48 -3.56 -5.27 2.53
C VAL A 48 -4.69 -6.29 2.58
N ALA A 49 -5.30 -6.42 3.74
CA ALA A 49 -6.38 -7.39 3.96
C ALA A 49 -7.55 -6.76 4.70
N GLU A 50 -8.75 -7.25 4.40
CA GLU A 50 -9.93 -6.98 5.20
C GLU A 50 -10.06 -8.10 6.23
N LEU A 51 -10.21 -7.74 7.50
CA LEU A 51 -10.35 -8.70 8.59
C LEU A 51 -11.73 -8.54 9.25
N ALA A 52 -12.39 -9.65 9.51
CA ALA A 52 -13.74 -9.65 10.10
C ALA A 52 -13.76 -9.31 11.59
N GLY A 53 -12.61 -9.25 12.22
CA GLY A 53 -12.43 -8.96 13.65
C GLY A 53 -11.34 -9.83 14.24
N GLY A 54 -10.72 -9.36 15.32
CA GLY A 54 -9.63 -10.06 15.96
C GLY A 54 -8.26 -9.82 15.31
N PRO A 55 -7.19 -9.98 16.07
CA PRO A 55 -5.84 -9.75 15.56
C PRO A 55 -5.40 -10.87 14.63
N LEU A 56 -4.79 -10.51 13.53
CA LEU A 56 -4.09 -11.42 12.66
C LEU A 56 -2.64 -11.51 13.15
N GLN A 57 -2.16 -12.72 13.38
CA GLN A 57 -0.78 -12.96 13.78
C GLN A 57 -0.11 -13.90 12.75
N ILE A 58 0.92 -13.37 12.11
CA ILE A 58 1.75 -14.14 11.18
C ILE A 58 3.19 -14.04 11.67
N ALA A 59 3.83 -15.19 11.86
CA ALA A 59 5.25 -15.22 12.18
C ALA A 59 6.06 -14.92 10.93
N ALA A 60 7.10 -14.08 11.05
CA ALA A 60 7.98 -13.75 9.93
C ALA A 60 8.57 -14.99 9.27
N SER A 61 8.95 -15.98 10.07
CA SER A 61 9.50 -17.24 9.57
C SER A 61 8.51 -18.05 8.72
N SER A 62 7.22 -17.91 8.95
CA SER A 62 6.17 -18.62 8.19
C SER A 62 6.10 -18.16 6.74
N VAL A 63 6.47 -16.91 6.48
CA VAL A 63 6.43 -16.32 5.14
C VAL A 63 7.83 -16.15 4.53
N GLY A 64 8.86 -16.67 5.21
CA GLY A 64 10.24 -16.56 4.73
C GLY A 64 10.80 -15.15 4.83
N ALA A 65 10.25 -14.31 5.68
CA ALA A 65 10.68 -12.93 5.85
C ALA A 65 11.70 -12.79 6.98
N THR A 66 12.61 -11.83 6.84
CA THR A 66 13.57 -11.50 7.90
C THR A 66 12.99 -10.50 8.88
N GLU A 67 11.97 -9.73 8.45
CA GLU A 67 11.29 -8.74 9.26
C GLU A 67 9.82 -8.66 8.86
N LEU A 68 8.95 -8.57 9.85
CA LEU A 68 7.53 -8.39 9.65
C LEU A 68 7.05 -7.26 10.55
N THR A 69 6.41 -6.25 9.95
CA THR A 69 5.80 -5.14 10.70
C THR A 69 4.29 -5.12 10.47
N GLY A 70 3.54 -4.78 11.51
CA GLY A 70 2.10 -4.77 11.47
C GLY A 70 1.50 -6.02 12.13
N PRO A 71 0.22 -6.24 11.94
CA PRO A 71 -0.71 -5.47 11.12
C PRO A 71 -1.05 -4.10 11.72
N HIS A 72 -1.34 -3.15 10.85
CA HIS A 72 -1.82 -1.83 11.25
C HIS A 72 -3.14 -1.54 10.55
N GLU A 73 -4.09 -1.00 11.31
CA GLU A 73 -5.38 -0.61 10.73
C GLU A 73 -5.20 0.60 9.80
N VAL A 74 -5.80 0.53 8.62
CA VAL A 74 -5.72 1.60 7.61
C VAL A 74 -7.11 1.97 7.10
N ARG A 75 -7.21 3.20 6.59
CA ARG A 75 -8.36 3.71 5.88
C ARG A 75 -8.03 3.80 4.39
N LEU A 76 -8.89 3.24 3.54
CA LEU A 76 -8.77 3.35 2.09
C LEU A 76 -9.31 4.71 1.63
N VAL A 77 -8.54 5.43 0.83
CA VAL A 77 -8.88 6.74 0.29
C VAL A 77 -8.61 6.75 -1.22
N GLY A 78 -9.53 7.31 -1.99
CA GLY A 78 -9.38 7.48 -3.43
C GLY A 78 -9.84 6.31 -4.28
N ALA A 79 -10.34 5.24 -3.66
CA ALA A 79 -10.90 4.08 -4.36
C ALA A 79 -11.96 3.42 -3.50
N GLU A 80 -12.79 2.59 -4.12
CA GLU A 80 -13.84 1.84 -3.43
C GLU A 80 -13.38 0.41 -3.16
N LEU A 81 -13.59 -0.07 -1.94
CA LEU A 81 -13.16 -1.40 -1.53
C LEU A 81 -13.76 -2.52 -2.40
N ASP A 82 -15.05 -2.41 -2.72
CA ASP A 82 -15.74 -3.43 -3.54
C ASP A 82 -15.14 -3.51 -4.94
N GLN A 83 -14.71 -2.39 -5.50
CA GLN A 83 -14.03 -2.35 -6.79
C GLN A 83 -12.67 -3.02 -6.72
N LEU A 84 -11.92 -2.80 -5.63
CA LEU A 84 -10.63 -3.46 -5.42
C LEU A 84 -10.77 -4.96 -5.27
N LYS A 85 -11.85 -5.42 -4.64
CA LYS A 85 -12.14 -6.86 -4.49
C LYS A 85 -12.53 -7.51 -5.82
N ALA A 86 -13.25 -6.78 -6.66
CA ALA A 86 -13.74 -7.28 -7.95
C ALA A 86 -12.64 -7.38 -9.00
N VAL A 87 -11.64 -6.50 -8.93
CA VAL A 87 -10.53 -6.42 -9.87
C VAL A 87 -9.24 -6.56 -9.09
N ARG A 88 -8.32 -7.44 -9.53
CA ARG A 88 -7.00 -7.52 -8.91
C ARG A 88 -6.27 -6.19 -9.12
N PRO A 89 -5.99 -5.43 -8.06
CA PRO A 89 -5.37 -4.12 -8.24
C PRO A 89 -3.92 -4.25 -8.67
N THR A 90 -3.54 -3.44 -9.65
CA THR A 90 -2.16 -3.31 -10.10
C THR A 90 -1.69 -1.88 -9.85
N ALA A 91 -0.40 -1.72 -9.68
CA ALA A 91 0.23 -0.42 -9.53
C ALA A 91 1.69 -0.51 -9.96
N GLY A 92 2.24 0.60 -10.46
CA GLY A 92 3.64 0.65 -10.86
C GLY A 92 4.56 1.18 -9.77
N TYR A 93 4.04 2.03 -8.89
CA TYR A 93 4.83 2.70 -7.86
C TYR A 93 4.07 2.83 -6.55
N LEU A 94 4.83 2.77 -5.45
CA LEU A 94 4.34 2.99 -4.09
C LEU A 94 5.16 4.11 -3.44
N VAL A 95 4.46 5.10 -2.89
CA VAL A 95 5.07 6.16 -2.11
C VAL A 95 4.66 6.01 -0.65
N GLU A 96 5.64 5.96 0.26
CA GLU A 96 5.39 6.08 1.70
C GLU A 96 5.64 7.53 2.12
N TRP A 97 4.69 8.09 2.83
CA TRP A 97 4.81 9.39 3.46
C TRP A 97 4.62 9.24 4.96
N ASP A 98 5.67 9.57 5.71
CA ASP A 98 5.60 9.61 7.17
C ASP A 98 4.89 10.91 7.58
N LEU A 99 3.71 10.77 8.16
CA LEU A 99 2.84 11.92 8.43
C LEU A 99 3.36 12.75 9.60
N PRO A 100 3.24 14.10 9.51
CA PRO A 100 3.60 14.96 10.65
C PRO A 100 2.78 14.62 11.89
N ALA A 101 3.41 14.73 13.07
CA ALA A 101 2.77 14.37 14.34
C ALA A 101 1.54 15.21 14.67
N ASP A 102 1.47 16.42 14.12
CA ASP A 102 0.37 17.36 14.34
C ASP A 102 -0.74 17.27 13.29
N LEU A 103 -0.61 16.37 12.32
CA LEU A 103 -1.62 16.18 11.26
C LEU A 103 -2.66 15.16 11.70
N ASP A 104 -3.92 15.56 11.78
CA ASP A 104 -5.02 14.65 12.07
C ASP A 104 -5.68 14.14 10.79
N MET A 105 -6.57 13.14 10.92
CA MET A 105 -7.25 12.52 9.79
C MET A 105 -8.11 13.51 9.01
N GLU A 106 -8.84 14.38 9.70
CA GLU A 106 -9.71 15.38 9.08
C GLU A 106 -8.91 16.35 8.21
N SER A 107 -7.82 16.90 8.76
CA SER A 107 -6.93 17.82 8.05
C SER A 107 -6.25 17.13 6.87
N TYR A 108 -5.83 15.88 7.05
CA TYR A 108 -5.23 15.07 5.99
C TYR A 108 -6.20 14.89 4.81
N LEU A 109 -7.44 14.47 5.08
CA LEU A 109 -8.45 14.24 4.06
C LEU A 109 -8.84 15.54 3.34
N SER A 110 -8.97 16.65 4.09
CA SER A 110 -9.27 17.97 3.52
C SER A 110 -8.17 18.43 2.57
N ARG A 111 -6.92 18.29 2.99
CA ARG A 111 -5.74 18.66 2.17
C ARG A 111 -5.67 17.80 0.92
N LYS A 112 -5.90 16.51 1.04
CA LYS A 112 -5.88 15.58 -0.09
C LYS A 112 -6.97 15.94 -1.11
N LYS A 113 -8.17 16.24 -0.66
CA LYS A 113 -9.28 16.67 -1.51
C LYS A 113 -8.97 18.00 -2.23
N ALA A 114 -8.40 18.96 -1.50
CA ALA A 114 -8.07 20.27 -2.05
C ALA A 114 -6.98 20.19 -3.12
N ASN A 115 -6.02 19.29 -2.96
CA ASN A 115 -4.87 19.16 -3.88
C ASN A 115 -5.09 18.14 -5.00
N ALA A 116 -6.10 17.28 -4.91
CA ALA A 116 -6.36 16.25 -5.93
C ALA A 116 -6.45 16.78 -7.37
N PRO A 117 -7.10 17.94 -7.65
CA PRO A 117 -7.15 18.48 -9.00
C PRO A 117 -5.78 18.82 -9.59
N LYS A 118 -4.77 19.03 -8.75
CA LYS A 118 -3.41 19.38 -9.20
C LYS A 118 -2.68 18.21 -9.88
N TYR A 119 -3.18 16.99 -9.75
CA TYR A 119 -2.66 15.86 -10.54
C TYR A 119 -2.81 16.09 -12.06
N ALA A 120 -3.75 16.93 -12.47
CA ALA A 120 -3.91 17.28 -13.89
C ALA A 120 -2.69 17.98 -14.48
N GLU A 121 -1.81 18.55 -13.66
CA GLU A 121 -0.55 19.17 -14.09
C GLU A 121 0.49 18.10 -14.52
N VAL A 122 0.29 16.85 -14.16
CA VAL A 122 1.15 15.72 -14.54
C VAL A 122 0.26 14.59 -15.09
N PRO A 123 -0.27 14.77 -16.32
CA PRO A 123 -1.30 13.85 -16.85
C PRO A 123 -0.81 12.44 -17.14
N GLU A 124 0.50 12.22 -17.24
CA GLU A 124 1.08 10.89 -17.43
C GLU A 124 1.07 10.05 -16.14
N VAL A 125 0.71 10.64 -15.00
CA VAL A 125 0.63 9.94 -13.72
C VAL A 125 -0.84 9.77 -13.34
N SER A 126 -1.22 8.56 -12.96
CA SER A 126 -2.52 8.26 -12.40
C SER A 126 -2.36 7.92 -10.92
N PHE A 127 -3.03 8.71 -10.07
CA PHE A 127 -3.18 8.35 -8.66
C PHE A 127 -4.26 7.27 -8.57
N LEU A 128 -3.94 6.15 -7.95
CA LEU A 128 -4.83 4.99 -7.89
C LEU A 128 -5.58 4.90 -6.57
N ARG A 129 -4.86 4.91 -5.45
CA ARG A 129 -5.44 4.78 -4.12
C ARG A 129 -4.41 5.06 -3.04
N THR A 130 -4.89 5.31 -1.84
CA THR A 130 -4.05 5.50 -0.66
C THR A 130 -4.61 4.69 0.50
N TYR A 131 -3.73 4.07 1.27
CA TYR A 131 -4.06 3.52 2.57
C TYR A 131 -3.38 4.38 3.63
N VAL A 132 -4.17 5.05 4.45
CA VAL A 132 -3.66 5.88 5.53
C VAL A 132 -3.87 5.16 6.86
N ARG A 133 -2.81 5.04 7.66
CA ARG A 133 -2.92 4.42 8.98
C ARG A 133 -3.85 5.22 9.86
N VAL A 134 -4.73 4.53 10.57
CA VAL A 134 -5.70 5.16 11.47
C VAL A 134 -4.98 5.91 12.61
N ASP A 135 -3.80 5.43 13.02
CA ASP A 135 -2.96 6.10 14.02
C ASP A 135 -2.21 7.33 13.48
N MET A 136 -2.37 7.65 12.18
CA MET A 136 -1.75 8.79 11.52
C MET A 136 -0.22 8.77 11.50
N ASP A 137 0.40 7.60 11.55
CA ASP A 137 1.84 7.46 11.46
C ASP A 137 2.36 7.63 10.03
N LYS A 138 1.70 7.00 9.07
CA LYS A 138 2.08 7.09 7.66
C LYS A 138 0.91 6.79 6.72
N CYS A 139 1.11 7.09 5.44
CA CYS A 139 0.23 6.62 4.39
C CYS A 139 1.03 5.98 3.25
N LEU A 140 0.36 5.08 2.53
CA LEU A 140 0.88 4.35 1.38
C LEU A 140 0.07 4.75 0.16
N CYS A 141 0.69 5.45 -0.78
CA CYS A 141 0.04 5.95 -2.00
C CYS A 141 0.50 5.16 -3.20
N PHE A 142 -0.44 4.64 -3.97
CA PHE A 142 -0.16 3.84 -5.16
C PHE A 142 -0.41 4.65 -6.43
N TYR A 143 0.52 4.55 -7.38
CA TYR A 143 0.50 5.28 -8.64
C TYR A 143 0.77 4.38 -9.84
N ASP A 144 0.20 4.77 -10.97
CA ASP A 144 0.62 4.30 -12.28
C ASP A 144 1.30 5.46 -13.01
N ALA A 145 2.52 5.23 -13.51
CA ALA A 145 3.34 6.27 -14.12
C ALA A 145 4.39 5.65 -15.04
N PRO A 146 4.91 6.41 -16.01
CA PRO A 146 5.96 5.90 -16.90
C PRO A 146 7.33 5.71 -16.22
N ASP A 147 7.64 6.50 -15.18
CA ASP A 147 8.91 6.42 -14.46
C ASP A 147 8.80 7.08 -13.08
N GLU A 148 9.86 6.96 -12.27
CA GLU A 148 9.92 7.55 -10.94
C GLU A 148 9.87 9.10 -10.97
N ASP A 149 10.51 9.72 -11.96
CA ASP A 149 10.53 11.18 -12.08
C ASP A 149 9.13 11.73 -12.26
N ALA A 150 8.27 11.02 -12.99
CA ALA A 150 6.87 11.41 -13.17
C ALA A 150 6.13 11.39 -11.83
N VAL A 151 6.34 10.34 -11.01
CA VAL A 151 5.76 10.26 -9.66
C VAL A 151 6.23 11.42 -8.79
N ARG A 152 7.52 11.73 -8.82
CA ARG A 152 8.08 12.85 -8.05
C ARG A 152 7.47 14.18 -8.46
N ARG A 153 7.30 14.41 -9.76
CA ARG A 153 6.65 15.62 -10.27
C ARG A 153 5.20 15.73 -9.84
N ALA A 154 4.48 14.61 -9.85
CA ALA A 154 3.09 14.58 -9.39
C ALA A 154 2.99 14.91 -7.90
N ARG A 155 3.90 14.37 -7.07
CA ARG A 155 3.91 14.67 -5.63
C ARG A 155 4.21 16.14 -5.36
N VAL A 156 5.10 16.75 -6.13
CA VAL A 156 5.36 18.20 -6.04
C VAL A 156 4.11 18.99 -6.42
N ALA A 157 3.43 18.61 -7.50
CA ALA A 157 2.22 19.29 -7.96
C ALA A 157 1.12 19.26 -6.89
N VAL A 158 0.94 18.13 -6.19
CA VAL A 158 -0.07 18.02 -5.13
C VAL A 158 0.47 18.39 -3.74
N GLN A 159 1.69 18.92 -3.68
CA GLN A 159 2.32 19.44 -2.45
C GLN A 159 2.40 18.41 -1.32
N THR A 160 2.78 17.18 -1.66
CA THR A 160 2.97 16.11 -0.67
C THR A 160 4.37 15.52 -0.77
N PRO A 161 5.04 15.28 0.37
CA PRO A 161 6.40 14.76 0.37
C PRO A 161 6.49 13.28 0.03
N ILE A 162 7.71 12.84 -0.27
CA ILE A 162 8.06 11.44 -0.45
C ILE A 162 9.13 11.12 0.58
N ASP A 163 8.84 10.19 1.48
CA ASP A 163 9.86 9.67 2.39
C ASP A 163 10.54 8.44 1.80
N ARG A 164 9.76 7.59 1.12
CA ARG A 164 10.25 6.41 0.39
C ARG A 164 9.44 6.20 -0.87
N LEU A 165 10.13 5.88 -1.96
CA LEU A 165 9.51 5.58 -3.25
C LEU A 165 9.99 4.21 -3.73
N TYR A 166 9.05 3.33 -4.05
CA TYR A 166 9.36 1.98 -4.52
C TYR A 166 8.76 1.73 -5.89
N GLY A 167 9.57 1.19 -6.81
CA GLY A 167 9.05 0.55 -8.01
C GLY A 167 8.44 -0.79 -7.62
N LEU A 168 7.31 -1.13 -8.20
CA LEU A 168 6.60 -2.39 -7.93
C LEU A 168 6.86 -3.37 -9.06
N GLU A 169 7.05 -4.64 -8.69
CA GLU A 169 7.20 -5.70 -9.69
C GLU A 169 5.82 -6.03 -10.27
N SER A 170 5.74 -6.00 -11.60
CA SER A 170 4.57 -6.45 -12.33
C SER A 170 4.63 -7.97 -12.42
N GLY A 171 3.97 -8.68 -11.55
CA GLY A 171 4.12 -10.11 -11.65
C GLY A 171 3.33 -10.93 -10.70
N GLY A 172 2.51 -10.34 -9.94
CA GLY A 172 1.56 -11.08 -9.13
C GLY A 172 0.35 -11.50 -9.95
N GLN A 173 0.54 -12.20 -11.04
CA GLN A 173 -0.58 -12.78 -11.76
C GLN A 173 -0.89 -14.16 -11.24
#